data_dce3e57648eaf4a22a812709c5d97efa
#
_entry.id   dce3e57648eaf4a22a812709c5d97efa
#
_cell.length_a   1.000
_cell.length_b   1.000
_cell.length_c   1.000
_cell.angle_alpha   90.00
_cell.angle_beta   90.00
_cell.angle_gamma   90.00
#
_symmetry.space_group_name_H-M   'P 1'
#
loop_
_entity.id
_entity.type
_entity.pdbx_description
1 polymer ?
#
loop_
_entity_poly.entity_id
_entity_poly.type
_entity_poly.pdbx_seq_one_letter_code
_entity_poly.pdbx_strand_id
1 'polypeptide(L)'
;MARRAKLAEVEETNPDHPRLATSLLGHHSQEQTFLDAFNATRMHHAWLLHGAKGIGKATFAYRAARFLMSEGASNAADSLFGDAAPPQSLDASPDHRAVRLIIAGSHPDLFALEASRKTPRGPATIAVDDVRTLIESTHLTIADGGWRVVIIDATDNLNRSSANTLLKLIEEPPPRTVLFIISHQVGGVLPTIRSRCLRLPFAGIEDQDVARILATRRPDADTDAIGQAVRLSAGSPGRGIALLDGGGSGIVDALAEVLEGRRGEGGLKAEAFAALVAKDPFHYAIAGEALTAWLAGAARPADAAPVAGMTEALTLQARHAARLGPKPWLDLYQHAATRMERTSAVNLDPVQVLVDILLRIQALLARA
;
A
#
# COMPACT_ATOMS: atom_id res chain seq x y z
N MET A 1 -20.42 9.12 23.00
CA MET A 1 -19.41 8.15 23.45
C MET A 1 -19.51 6.79 22.75
N ALA A 2 -20.65 6.17 22.59
CA ALA A 2 -20.78 4.84 21.97
C ALA A 2 -20.37 4.73 20.47
N ARG A 3 -20.43 5.82 19.68
CA ARG A 3 -20.03 5.82 18.26
C ARG A 3 -18.50 5.96 18.04
N ARG A 4 -17.77 6.53 19.01
CA ARG A 4 -16.30 6.59 19.03
C ARG A 4 -15.67 5.21 19.23
N ALA A 5 -16.31 4.35 20.02
CA ALA A 5 -15.87 2.97 20.25
C ALA A 5 -15.87 2.13 18.96
N LYS A 6 -16.83 2.37 18.04
CA LYS A 6 -16.97 1.59 16.80
C LYS A 6 -15.89 1.83 15.74
N LEU A 7 -15.21 2.98 15.77
CA LEU A 7 -14.03 3.27 14.92
C LEU A 7 -12.75 2.61 15.48
N ALA A 8 -12.72 2.29 16.78
CA ALA A 8 -11.58 1.67 17.46
C ALA A 8 -11.69 0.13 17.57
N GLU A 9 -12.89 -0.44 17.51
CA GLU A 9 -13.14 -1.87 17.82
C GLU A 9 -12.73 -2.87 16.72
N VAL A 10 -12.36 -2.43 15.51
CA VAL A 10 -12.06 -3.35 14.39
C VAL A 10 -10.58 -3.78 14.35
N GLU A 11 -9.70 -3.21 15.18
CA GLU A 11 -8.25 -3.29 14.96
C GLU A 11 -7.40 -3.88 16.07
N GLU A 12 -7.98 -4.38 17.15
CA GLU A 12 -7.20 -4.93 18.27
C GLU A 12 -6.34 -6.17 17.93
N THR A 13 -6.46 -6.73 16.75
CA THR A 13 -5.84 -8.02 16.40
C THR A 13 -4.81 -8.00 15.27
N ASN A 14 -4.55 -6.87 14.61
CA ASN A 14 -3.55 -6.84 13.53
C ASN A 14 -2.16 -6.39 14.05
N PRO A 15 -1.19 -7.32 14.28
CA PRO A 15 0.14 -6.99 14.78
C PRO A 15 0.98 -6.17 13.77
N ASP A 16 0.58 -6.17 12.50
CA ASP A 16 1.27 -5.43 11.42
C ASP A 16 0.66 -4.05 11.17
N HIS A 17 -0.29 -3.62 12.01
CA HIS A 17 -0.90 -2.29 11.83
C HIS A 17 0.16 -1.18 11.89
N PRO A 18 0.16 -0.21 10.94
CA PRO A 18 1.18 0.86 10.85
C PRO A 18 1.37 1.68 12.12
N ARG A 19 0.31 1.84 12.96
CA ARG A 19 0.39 2.55 14.25
C ARG A 19 1.33 1.88 15.25
N LEU A 20 1.60 0.57 15.11
CA LEU A 20 2.47 -0.21 15.99
C LEU A 20 3.93 -0.18 15.54
N ALA A 21 4.22 0.29 14.33
CA ALA A 21 5.57 0.36 13.82
C ALA A 21 6.39 1.43 14.54
N THR A 22 7.51 1.04 15.14
CA THR A 22 8.42 1.93 15.88
C THR A 22 9.46 2.59 14.99
N SER A 23 9.73 2.03 13.80
CA SER A 23 10.74 2.51 12.87
C SER A 23 10.19 2.56 11.44
N LEU A 24 10.79 3.41 10.62
CA LEU A 24 10.55 3.49 9.18
C LEU A 24 11.91 3.39 8.48
N LEU A 25 12.04 2.48 7.51
CA LEU A 25 13.26 2.29 6.73
C LEU A 25 13.06 2.77 5.29
N GLY A 26 14.13 3.25 4.68
CA GLY A 26 14.20 3.55 3.24
C GLY A 26 13.51 4.86 2.79
N HIS A 27 12.96 5.68 3.70
CA HIS A 27 12.22 6.90 3.37
C HIS A 27 12.80 8.18 3.98
N HIS A 28 14.13 8.25 4.09
CA HIS A 28 14.83 9.40 4.71
C HIS A 28 14.54 10.74 4.02
N SER A 29 14.43 10.76 2.69
CA SER A 29 14.13 12.00 1.96
C SER A 29 12.73 12.54 2.25
N GLN A 30 11.76 11.65 2.49
CA GLN A 30 10.39 12.01 2.87
C GLN A 30 10.34 12.55 4.30
N GLU A 31 11.06 11.89 5.23
CA GLU A 31 11.20 12.38 6.61
C GLU A 31 11.87 13.74 6.64
N GLN A 32 12.96 13.94 5.89
CA GLN A 32 13.67 15.22 5.82
C GLN A 32 12.77 16.33 5.25
N THR A 33 12.04 16.05 4.16
CA THR A 33 11.12 17.02 3.55
C THR A 33 10.06 17.49 4.54
N PHE A 34 9.52 16.58 5.34
CA PHE A 34 8.52 16.90 6.35
C PHE A 34 9.12 17.69 7.51
N LEU A 35 10.30 17.28 7.97
CA LEU A 35 11.05 17.92 9.07
C LEU A 35 11.46 19.35 8.70
N ASP A 36 11.93 19.56 7.47
CA ASP A 36 12.29 20.88 6.96
C ASP A 36 11.09 21.84 6.95
N ALA A 37 9.91 21.33 6.54
CA ALA A 37 8.68 22.10 6.57
C ALA A 37 8.24 22.46 8.01
N PHE A 38 8.45 21.55 8.96
CA PHE A 38 8.19 21.78 10.37
C PHE A 38 9.14 22.83 10.96
N ASN A 39 10.44 22.67 10.75
CA ASN A 39 11.49 23.57 11.27
C ASN A 39 11.37 24.99 10.67
N ALA A 40 10.94 25.08 9.41
CA ALA A 40 10.71 26.37 8.75
C ALA A 40 9.38 27.05 9.17
N THR A 41 8.61 26.47 10.07
CA THR A 41 7.25 26.94 10.45
C THR A 41 6.30 27.12 9.26
N ARG A 42 6.53 26.34 8.19
CA ARG A 42 5.75 26.34 6.93
C ARG A 42 5.04 25.01 6.73
N MET A 43 4.53 24.42 7.81
CA MET A 43 3.80 23.15 7.75
C MET A 43 2.58 23.27 6.84
N HIS A 44 2.58 22.51 5.76
CA HIS A 44 1.40 22.41 4.89
C HIS A 44 0.31 21.59 5.60
N HIS A 45 -0.94 22.04 5.50
CA HIS A 45 -2.06 21.39 6.19
C HIS A 45 -2.46 20.05 5.55
N ALA A 46 -2.15 19.78 4.28
CA ALA A 46 -2.53 18.55 3.60
C ALA A 46 -1.36 17.95 2.79
N TRP A 47 -0.98 16.71 3.10
CA TRP A 47 0.09 15.95 2.45
C TRP A 47 -0.49 14.77 1.70
N LEU A 48 -0.25 14.67 0.40
CA LEU A 48 -0.63 13.52 -0.41
C LEU A 48 0.55 12.54 -0.49
N LEU A 49 0.49 11.47 0.30
CA LEU A 49 1.47 10.38 0.31
C LEU A 49 1.11 9.38 -0.77
N HIS A 50 1.89 9.29 -1.82
CA HIS A 50 1.53 8.46 -2.96
C HIS A 50 2.65 7.49 -3.39
N GLY A 51 2.27 6.31 -3.88
CA GLY A 51 3.16 5.24 -4.31
C GLY A 51 2.53 3.87 -4.07
N ALA A 52 3.20 2.78 -4.42
CA ALA A 52 2.65 1.42 -4.36
C ALA A 52 2.11 1.07 -2.95
N LYS A 53 1.17 0.13 -2.88
CA LYS A 53 0.62 -0.35 -1.61
C LYS A 53 1.71 -1.07 -0.80
N GLY A 54 1.69 -0.92 0.54
CA GLY A 54 2.56 -1.65 1.46
C GLY A 54 4.01 -1.15 1.55
N ILE A 55 4.38 -0.03 0.90
CA ILE A 55 5.76 0.51 0.93
C ILE A 55 6.09 1.38 2.15
N GLY A 56 5.17 1.57 3.12
CA GLY A 56 5.43 2.31 4.35
C GLY A 56 4.76 3.69 4.45
N LYS A 57 3.86 4.10 3.53
CA LYS A 57 3.17 5.41 3.58
C LYS A 57 2.38 5.65 4.86
N ALA A 58 1.57 4.68 5.29
CA ALA A 58 0.82 4.78 6.54
C ALA A 58 1.76 4.78 7.75
N THR A 59 2.83 3.98 7.73
CA THR A 59 3.87 3.99 8.77
C THR A 59 4.49 5.37 8.93
N PHE A 60 4.81 6.04 7.81
CA PHE A 60 5.28 7.42 7.82
C PHE A 60 4.24 8.37 8.43
N ALA A 61 2.97 8.27 8.04
CA ALA A 61 1.91 9.13 8.58
C ALA A 61 1.76 8.98 10.10
N TYR A 62 1.78 7.75 10.63
CA TYR A 62 1.75 7.52 12.08
C TYR A 62 3.04 7.98 12.79
N ARG A 63 4.21 7.85 12.15
CA ARG A 63 5.47 8.37 12.68
C ARG A 63 5.47 9.90 12.77
N ALA A 64 5.04 10.58 11.70
CA ALA A 64 4.88 12.03 11.69
C ALA A 64 3.82 12.50 12.71
N ALA A 65 2.72 11.74 12.90
CA ALA A 65 1.73 12.02 13.93
C ALA A 65 2.33 11.95 15.33
N ARG A 66 3.11 10.91 15.64
CA ARG A 66 3.82 10.80 16.93
C ARG A 66 4.74 11.97 17.18
N PHE A 67 5.53 12.36 16.18
CA PHE A 67 6.41 13.51 16.25
C PHE A 67 5.63 14.81 16.53
N LEU A 68 4.64 15.14 15.71
CA LEU A 68 3.84 16.38 15.89
C LEU A 68 3.16 16.46 17.25
N MET A 69 2.61 15.36 17.74
CA MET A 69 1.85 15.32 18.98
C MET A 69 2.73 15.25 20.23
N SER A 70 4.00 14.85 20.10
CA SER A 70 4.98 14.92 21.19
C SER A 70 5.65 16.29 21.25
N GLU A 71 6.15 16.81 20.13
CA GLU A 71 6.85 18.10 20.07
C GLU A 71 5.92 19.30 20.28
N GLY A 72 4.68 19.20 19.78
CA GLY A 72 3.69 20.28 19.95
C GLY A 72 3.31 20.56 21.42
N ALA A 73 3.49 19.58 22.29
CA ALA A 73 3.31 19.76 23.75
C ALA A 73 4.56 20.34 24.44
N SER A 74 5.77 20.05 23.92
CA SER A 74 7.05 20.51 24.48
C SER A 74 7.28 22.00 24.23
N ASN A 75 6.96 22.51 23.04
CA ASN A 75 7.19 23.92 22.68
C ASN A 75 6.38 24.93 23.51
N ALA A 76 5.32 24.51 24.18
CA ALA A 76 4.55 25.41 25.07
C ALA A 76 5.19 25.57 26.47
N ALA A 77 5.98 24.59 26.91
CA ALA A 77 6.61 24.58 28.24
C ALA A 77 8.08 25.06 28.20
N ASP A 78 8.81 24.80 27.13
CA ASP A 78 10.26 25.07 27.04
C ASP A 78 10.60 26.49 26.59
N SER A 79 9.66 27.27 26.08
CA SER A 79 9.90 28.68 25.71
C SER A 79 10.28 29.59 26.86
N LEU A 80 10.22 29.10 28.11
CA LEU A 80 10.65 29.82 29.33
C LEU A 80 12.16 29.76 29.56
N PHE A 81 12.93 28.89 28.89
CA PHE A 81 14.36 28.65 29.13
C PHE A 81 15.28 28.81 27.91
N GLY A 82 14.81 29.35 26.80
CA GLY A 82 15.60 29.59 25.60
C GLY A 82 15.16 28.71 24.41
N ASP A 83 15.54 29.13 23.20
CA ASP A 83 15.20 28.39 21.97
C ASP A 83 15.86 26.99 21.98
N ALA A 84 15.05 25.95 22.08
CA ALA A 84 15.52 24.58 21.88
C ALA A 84 16.05 24.41 20.44
N ALA A 85 17.12 23.64 20.27
CA ALA A 85 17.62 23.34 18.94
C ALA A 85 16.53 22.66 18.09
N PRO A 86 16.43 23.01 16.80
CA PRO A 86 15.41 22.42 15.93
C PRO A 86 15.59 20.89 15.88
N PRO A 87 14.49 20.12 15.89
CA PRO A 87 14.54 18.67 15.83
C PRO A 87 15.23 18.20 14.55
N GLN A 88 16.09 17.16 14.67
CA GLN A 88 16.89 16.61 13.59
C GLN A 88 16.31 15.28 13.05
N SER A 89 15.29 14.72 13.71
CA SER A 89 14.59 13.50 13.29
C SER A 89 13.12 13.55 13.66
N LEU A 90 12.32 12.65 13.08
CA LEU A 90 10.92 12.44 13.48
C LEU A 90 10.79 11.42 14.63
N ASP A 91 11.85 11.20 15.39
CA ASP A 91 11.82 10.32 16.55
C ASP A 91 10.97 10.96 17.67
N ALA A 92 10.15 10.14 18.29
CA ALA A 92 9.37 10.53 19.46
C ALA A 92 9.62 9.51 20.58
N SER A 93 9.78 9.99 21.81
CA SER A 93 10.02 9.09 22.95
C SER A 93 8.88 8.09 23.10
N PRO A 94 9.15 6.78 23.18
CA PRO A 94 8.12 5.77 23.44
C PRO A 94 7.35 6.00 24.73
N ASP A 95 7.98 6.63 25.70
CA ASP A 95 7.39 6.92 27.01
C ASP A 95 6.49 8.17 27.00
N HIS A 96 6.51 8.94 25.90
CA HIS A 96 5.65 10.12 25.82
C HIS A 96 4.18 9.72 25.80
N ARG A 97 3.33 10.43 26.58
CA ARG A 97 1.90 10.12 26.71
C ARG A 97 1.19 10.04 25.37
N ALA A 98 1.43 11.00 24.46
CA ALA A 98 0.79 11.00 23.14
C ALA A 98 1.17 9.75 22.32
N VAL A 99 2.45 9.33 22.36
CA VAL A 99 2.94 8.14 21.64
C VAL A 99 2.22 6.87 22.14
N ARG A 100 2.09 6.71 23.46
CA ARG A 100 1.35 5.56 24.04
C ARG A 100 -0.12 5.55 23.65
N LEU A 101 -0.78 6.72 23.64
CA LEU A 101 -2.18 6.85 23.23
C LEU A 101 -2.35 6.56 21.72
N ILE A 102 -1.41 6.98 20.88
CA ILE A 102 -1.42 6.65 19.42
C ILE A 102 -1.28 5.15 19.21
N ILE A 103 -0.32 4.50 19.88
CA ILE A 103 -0.13 3.05 19.82
C ILE A 103 -1.39 2.31 20.28
N ALA A 104 -2.03 2.78 21.34
CA ALA A 104 -3.29 2.22 21.84
C ALA A 104 -4.52 2.56 20.97
N GLY A 105 -4.39 3.40 19.94
CA GLY A 105 -5.52 3.82 19.08
C GLY A 105 -6.53 4.73 19.79
N SER A 106 -6.14 5.40 20.88
CA SER A 106 -7.05 6.16 21.77
C SER A 106 -6.71 7.66 21.89
N HIS A 107 -5.77 8.17 21.08
CA HIS A 107 -5.42 9.58 21.12
C HIS A 107 -6.60 10.46 20.64
N PRO A 108 -7.06 11.46 21.45
CA PRO A 108 -8.28 12.21 21.16
C PRO A 108 -8.19 13.08 19.90
N ASP A 109 -7.00 13.53 19.51
CA ASP A 109 -6.76 14.42 18.37
C ASP A 109 -6.14 13.70 17.16
N LEU A 110 -6.02 12.37 17.19
CA LEU A 110 -5.67 11.54 16.04
C LEU A 110 -6.92 10.88 15.47
N PHE A 111 -7.21 11.15 14.21
CA PHE A 111 -8.32 10.57 13.47
C PHE A 111 -7.77 9.78 12.29
N ALA A 112 -8.05 8.49 12.25
CA ALA A 112 -7.70 7.64 11.12
C ALA A 112 -8.97 7.10 10.48
N LEU A 113 -9.11 7.28 9.17
CA LEU A 113 -10.12 6.64 8.35
C LEU A 113 -9.46 5.61 7.45
N GLU A 114 -9.83 4.36 7.66
CA GLU A 114 -9.39 3.23 6.86
C GLU A 114 -10.58 2.61 6.14
N ALA A 115 -10.29 1.99 5.01
CA ALA A 115 -11.34 1.34 4.23
C ALA A 115 -11.85 0.09 4.95
N SER A 116 -13.16 0.03 5.16
CA SER A 116 -13.83 -1.13 5.75
C SER A 116 -14.66 -1.88 4.73
N ARG A 117 -14.83 -3.19 4.93
CA ARG A 117 -15.71 -4.03 4.11
C ARG A 117 -17.08 -4.14 4.78
N LYS A 118 -18.13 -3.72 4.09
CA LYS A 118 -19.51 -3.91 4.56
C LYS A 118 -19.98 -5.37 4.50
N THR A 119 -19.39 -6.14 3.62
CA THR A 119 -19.65 -7.59 3.47
C THR A 119 -18.32 -8.33 3.27
N PRO A 120 -18.20 -9.60 3.67
CA PRO A 120 -16.94 -10.35 3.56
C PRO A 120 -16.35 -10.41 2.14
N ARG A 121 -17.19 -10.33 1.11
CA ARG A 121 -16.79 -10.37 -0.31
C ARG A 121 -16.89 -9.02 -1.02
N GLY A 122 -17.36 -7.97 -0.34
CA GLY A 122 -17.52 -6.64 -0.93
C GLY A 122 -16.19 -5.88 -1.00
N PRO A 123 -16.13 -4.82 -1.83
CA PRO A 123 -14.97 -3.94 -1.85
C PRO A 123 -14.82 -3.20 -0.53
N ALA A 124 -13.59 -2.98 -0.09
CA ALA A 124 -13.32 -2.11 1.04
C ALA A 124 -13.55 -0.66 0.59
N THR A 125 -14.37 0.09 1.33
CA THR A 125 -14.74 1.47 1.00
C THR A 125 -14.72 2.35 2.25
N ILE A 126 -14.46 3.64 2.06
CA ILE A 126 -14.66 4.68 3.08
C ILE A 126 -16.02 5.32 2.80
N ALA A 127 -16.95 5.17 3.75
CA ALA A 127 -18.31 5.68 3.58
C ALA A 127 -18.38 7.20 3.78
N VAL A 128 -19.37 7.84 3.14
CA VAL A 128 -19.58 9.29 3.27
C VAL A 128 -19.86 9.71 4.71
N ASP A 129 -20.61 8.88 5.43
CA ASP A 129 -20.97 9.18 6.83
C ASP A 129 -19.77 9.10 7.76
N ASP A 130 -18.78 8.22 7.45
CA ASP A 130 -17.53 8.17 8.22
C ASP A 130 -16.72 9.46 8.01
N VAL A 131 -16.68 9.97 6.76
CA VAL A 131 -16.00 11.25 6.45
C VAL A 131 -16.72 12.43 7.13
N ARG A 132 -18.05 12.44 7.17
CA ARG A 132 -18.82 13.49 7.88
C ARG A 132 -18.57 13.47 9.37
N THR A 133 -18.61 12.30 9.99
CA THR A 133 -18.31 12.11 11.42
C THR A 133 -16.89 12.54 11.75
N LEU A 134 -15.93 12.25 10.88
CA LEU A 134 -14.56 12.73 11.00
C LEU A 134 -14.52 14.27 11.02
N ILE A 135 -15.12 14.92 10.02
CA ILE A 135 -15.12 16.39 9.90
C ILE A 135 -15.74 17.03 11.16
N GLU A 136 -16.92 16.55 11.61
CA GLU A 136 -17.54 17.03 12.84
C GLU A 136 -16.61 16.90 14.04
N SER A 137 -15.88 15.79 14.14
CA SER A 137 -14.93 15.53 15.23
C SER A 137 -13.71 16.44 15.18
N THR A 138 -13.28 16.88 14.00
CA THR A 138 -12.14 17.80 13.85
C THR A 138 -12.45 19.24 14.28
N HIS A 139 -13.70 19.63 14.40
CA HIS A 139 -14.10 20.95 14.89
C HIS A 139 -14.16 21.06 16.44
N LEU A 140 -13.99 19.95 17.16
CA LEU A 140 -13.91 19.97 18.61
C LEU A 140 -12.59 20.65 19.07
N THR A 141 -12.57 21.17 20.28
CA THR A 141 -11.35 21.76 20.88
C THR A 141 -10.24 20.69 20.97
N ILE A 142 -9.01 21.08 20.62
CA ILE A 142 -7.83 20.22 20.78
C ILE A 142 -7.60 19.95 22.27
N ALA A 143 -7.45 18.68 22.67
CA ALA A 143 -7.42 18.28 24.07
C ALA A 143 -6.18 18.80 24.83
N ASP A 144 -4.99 18.75 24.19
CA ASP A 144 -3.71 19.07 24.82
C ASP A 144 -3.03 20.31 24.20
N GLY A 145 -3.77 21.15 23.44
CA GLY A 145 -3.24 22.39 22.84
C GLY A 145 -2.19 22.21 21.73
N GLY A 146 -1.91 20.97 21.35
CA GLY A 146 -0.91 20.59 20.36
C GLY A 146 -1.43 20.56 18.91
N TRP A 147 -1.06 19.52 18.18
CA TRP A 147 -1.47 19.28 16.81
C TRP A 147 -2.65 18.31 16.74
N ARG A 148 -3.49 18.48 15.71
CA ARG A 148 -4.47 17.49 15.28
C ARG A 148 -3.96 16.83 14.02
N VAL A 149 -4.08 15.51 13.96
CA VAL A 149 -3.67 14.73 12.79
C VAL A 149 -4.83 13.90 12.26
N VAL A 150 -5.02 13.97 10.95
CA VAL A 150 -6.02 13.18 10.21
C VAL A 150 -5.28 12.29 9.21
N ILE A 151 -5.54 10.99 9.25
CA ILE A 151 -4.98 10.01 8.31
C ILE A 151 -6.12 9.41 7.50
N ILE A 152 -6.05 9.46 6.17
CA ILE A 152 -7.01 8.84 5.24
C ILE A 152 -6.28 7.74 4.47
N ASP A 153 -6.55 6.46 4.77
CA ASP A 153 -5.90 5.30 4.17
C ASP A 153 -6.93 4.32 3.54
N ALA A 154 -7.09 4.30 2.23
CA ALA A 154 -6.52 5.13 1.20
C ALA A 154 -7.63 5.85 0.41
N THR A 155 -7.28 6.95 -0.27
CA THR A 155 -8.24 7.68 -1.13
C THR A 155 -8.77 6.86 -2.28
N ASP A 156 -8.05 5.83 -2.70
CA ASP A 156 -8.47 4.87 -3.72
C ASP A 156 -9.77 4.15 -3.34
N ASN A 157 -10.11 4.14 -2.06
CA ASN A 157 -11.32 3.53 -1.50
C ASN A 157 -12.46 4.54 -1.24
N LEU A 158 -12.25 5.83 -1.58
CA LEU A 158 -13.28 6.84 -1.53
C LEU A 158 -14.18 6.76 -2.77
N ASN A 159 -15.49 6.76 -2.58
CA ASN A 159 -16.38 7.06 -3.67
C ASN A 159 -16.40 8.57 -3.95
N ARG A 160 -16.99 8.99 -5.08
CA ARG A 160 -17.03 10.39 -5.50
C ARG A 160 -17.67 11.32 -4.44
N SER A 161 -18.68 10.83 -3.74
CA SER A 161 -19.38 11.61 -2.70
C SER A 161 -18.51 11.77 -1.44
N SER A 162 -17.85 10.68 -0.98
CA SER A 162 -16.91 10.73 0.15
C SER A 162 -15.73 11.66 -0.15
N ALA A 163 -15.18 11.57 -1.37
CA ALA A 163 -14.08 12.42 -1.81
C ALA A 163 -14.46 13.91 -1.86
N ASN A 164 -15.65 14.24 -2.38
CA ASN A 164 -16.16 15.61 -2.38
C ASN A 164 -16.43 16.14 -0.97
N THR A 165 -16.88 15.29 -0.06
CA THR A 165 -17.08 15.67 1.35
C THR A 165 -15.74 15.98 2.04
N LEU A 166 -14.68 15.21 1.73
CA LEU A 166 -13.34 15.43 2.25
C LEU A 166 -12.73 16.77 1.80
N LEU A 167 -13.10 17.27 0.60
CA LEU A 167 -12.61 18.56 0.09
C LEU A 167 -12.86 19.71 1.05
N LYS A 168 -13.98 19.72 1.80
CA LYS A 168 -14.29 20.77 2.78
C LYS A 168 -13.21 20.85 3.87
N LEU A 169 -12.74 19.72 4.36
CA LEU A 169 -11.68 19.67 5.39
C LEU A 169 -10.31 20.07 4.81
N ILE A 170 -10.06 19.77 3.53
CA ILE A 170 -8.81 20.15 2.86
C ILE A 170 -8.80 21.67 2.56
N GLU A 171 -9.93 22.26 2.20
CA GLU A 171 -10.05 23.69 1.88
C GLU A 171 -10.06 24.58 3.13
N GLU A 172 -10.73 24.13 4.18
CA GLU A 172 -10.91 24.90 5.43
C GLU A 172 -10.50 24.04 6.64
N PRO A 173 -9.19 23.69 6.77
CA PRO A 173 -8.73 22.89 7.89
C PRO A 173 -8.80 23.70 9.19
N PRO A 174 -9.19 23.09 10.31
CA PRO A 174 -9.07 23.74 11.61
C PRO A 174 -7.62 24.09 11.94
N PRO A 175 -7.36 25.10 12.77
CA PRO A 175 -6.02 25.49 13.17
C PRO A 175 -5.21 24.30 13.71
N ARG A 176 -3.89 24.27 13.45
CA ARG A 176 -2.98 23.20 13.88
C ARG A 176 -3.43 21.80 13.49
N THR A 177 -4.03 21.66 12.30
CA THR A 177 -4.46 20.37 11.75
C THR A 177 -3.59 20.00 10.56
N VAL A 178 -3.06 18.76 10.57
CA VAL A 178 -2.33 18.17 9.44
C VAL A 178 -3.07 16.94 8.94
N LEU A 179 -3.32 16.89 7.62
CA LEU A 179 -3.97 15.79 6.94
C LEU A 179 -2.92 14.98 6.16
N PHE A 180 -2.81 13.69 6.41
CA PHE A 180 -2.08 12.73 5.60
C PHE A 180 -3.07 11.95 4.75
N ILE A 181 -3.02 12.19 3.45
CA ILE A 181 -3.91 11.59 2.46
C ILE A 181 -3.10 10.56 1.69
N ILE A 182 -3.41 9.27 1.88
CA ILE A 182 -2.67 8.17 1.28
C ILE A 182 -3.35 7.75 -0.02
N SER A 183 -2.55 7.55 -1.08
CA SER A 183 -3.01 6.96 -2.33
C SER A 183 -2.04 5.90 -2.83
N HIS A 184 -2.57 4.85 -3.42
CA HIS A 184 -1.78 3.81 -4.08
C HIS A 184 -1.59 4.11 -5.57
N GLN A 185 -2.48 4.92 -6.16
CA GLN A 185 -2.46 5.31 -7.57
C GLN A 185 -2.81 6.80 -7.72
N VAL A 186 -1.80 7.64 -7.97
CA VAL A 186 -1.99 9.10 -8.11
C VAL A 186 -3.02 9.48 -9.18
N GLY A 187 -3.09 8.68 -10.26
CA GLY A 187 -4.05 8.89 -11.35
C GLY A 187 -5.52 8.76 -10.91
N GLY A 188 -5.81 7.98 -9.87
CA GLY A 188 -7.15 7.78 -9.32
C GLY A 188 -7.60 8.90 -8.36
N VAL A 189 -6.66 9.73 -7.86
CA VAL A 189 -7.00 10.84 -6.95
C VAL A 189 -7.64 11.98 -7.72
N LEU A 190 -8.78 12.47 -7.23
CA LEU A 190 -9.47 13.62 -7.84
C LEU A 190 -8.51 14.79 -8.04
N PRO A 191 -8.52 15.44 -9.23
CA PRO A 191 -7.67 16.60 -9.51
C PRO A 191 -7.83 17.72 -8.48
N THR A 192 -9.04 17.89 -7.93
CA THR A 192 -9.38 18.87 -6.90
C THR A 192 -8.68 18.59 -5.55
N ILE A 193 -8.52 17.34 -5.14
CA ILE A 193 -7.72 16.96 -3.97
C ILE A 193 -6.24 17.17 -4.27
N ARG A 194 -5.78 16.66 -5.42
CA ARG A 194 -4.38 16.70 -5.81
C ARG A 194 -3.80 18.13 -5.94
N SER A 195 -4.62 19.10 -6.35
CA SER A 195 -4.20 20.51 -6.49
C SER A 195 -4.05 21.25 -5.15
N ARG A 196 -4.62 20.71 -4.06
CA ARG A 196 -4.62 21.33 -2.73
C ARG A 196 -3.69 20.65 -1.73
N CYS A 197 -3.05 19.56 -2.14
CA CYS A 197 -2.14 18.80 -1.29
C CYS A 197 -0.69 18.97 -1.74
N LEU A 198 0.23 19.07 -0.79
CA LEU A 198 1.65 18.92 -1.05
C LEU A 198 1.93 17.44 -1.32
N ARG A 199 2.46 17.14 -2.51
CA ARG A 199 2.72 15.77 -2.92
C ARG A 199 4.05 15.26 -2.36
N LEU A 200 4.01 14.10 -1.72
CA LEU A 200 5.17 13.41 -1.19
C LEU A 200 5.22 12.00 -1.82
N PRO A 201 6.09 11.78 -2.82
CA PRO A 201 6.21 10.49 -3.49
C PRO A 201 6.96 9.48 -2.63
N PHE A 202 6.47 8.23 -2.62
CA PHE A 202 7.12 7.08 -2.01
C PHE A 202 7.44 6.06 -3.10
N ALA A 203 8.67 5.55 -3.10
CA ALA A 203 9.12 4.46 -3.94
C ALA A 203 9.27 3.17 -3.12
N GLY A 204 9.46 2.03 -3.78
CA GLY A 204 9.89 0.81 -3.11
C GLY A 204 11.23 1.03 -2.44
N ILE A 205 11.44 0.38 -1.29
CA ILE A 205 12.70 0.44 -0.55
C ILE A 205 13.66 -0.65 -1.04
N GLU A 206 14.91 -0.57 -0.63
CA GLU A 206 15.95 -1.53 -1.02
C GLU A 206 15.65 -2.93 -0.47
N ASP A 207 16.03 -3.96 -1.23
CA ASP A 207 15.79 -5.36 -0.88
C ASP A 207 16.38 -5.72 0.50
N GLN A 208 17.51 -5.12 0.87
CA GLN A 208 18.14 -5.32 2.17
C GLN A 208 17.26 -4.81 3.32
N ASP A 209 16.61 -3.67 3.14
CA ASP A 209 15.69 -3.10 4.13
C ASP A 209 14.39 -3.90 4.19
N VAL A 210 13.88 -4.37 3.04
CA VAL A 210 12.74 -5.30 3.02
C VAL A 210 13.07 -6.55 3.79
N ALA A 211 14.23 -7.19 3.53
CA ALA A 211 14.65 -8.41 4.22
C ALA A 211 14.71 -8.22 5.76
N ARG A 212 15.26 -7.09 6.20
CA ARG A 212 15.34 -6.74 7.63
C ARG A 212 13.95 -6.62 8.27
N ILE A 213 13.01 -5.95 7.57
CA ILE A 213 11.63 -5.81 8.05
C ILE A 213 10.94 -7.17 8.13
N LEU A 214 11.07 -8.00 7.08
CA LEU A 214 10.45 -9.32 7.04
C LEU A 214 10.98 -10.22 8.15
N ALA A 215 12.30 -10.31 8.34
CA ALA A 215 12.90 -11.09 9.42
C ALA A 215 12.45 -10.62 10.82
N THR A 216 12.26 -9.32 11.01
CA THR A 216 11.77 -8.78 12.29
C THR A 216 10.29 -9.09 12.50
N ARG A 217 9.46 -9.04 11.45
CA ARG A 217 8.02 -9.24 11.54
C ARG A 217 7.60 -10.70 11.49
N ARG A 218 8.41 -11.56 10.91
CA ARG A 218 8.20 -13.02 10.78
C ARG A 218 9.46 -13.77 11.17
N PRO A 219 9.82 -13.74 12.46
CA PRO A 219 11.07 -14.35 12.95
C PRO A 219 11.13 -15.87 12.74
N ASP A 220 9.98 -16.53 12.61
CA ASP A 220 9.86 -17.96 12.39
C ASP A 220 9.90 -18.34 10.88
N ALA A 221 9.95 -17.35 9.98
CA ALA A 221 10.01 -17.61 8.54
C ALA A 221 11.41 -18.10 8.13
N ASP A 222 11.44 -19.10 7.25
CA ASP A 222 12.68 -19.62 6.68
C ASP A 222 13.41 -18.56 5.86
N THR A 223 14.74 -18.58 5.89
CA THR A 223 15.60 -17.61 5.18
C THR A 223 15.34 -17.61 3.67
N ASP A 224 15.13 -18.79 3.07
CA ASP A 224 14.87 -18.94 1.65
C ASP A 224 13.49 -18.34 1.30
N ALA A 225 12.49 -18.56 2.14
CA ALA A 225 11.16 -17.97 1.98
C ALA A 225 11.22 -16.43 2.09
N ILE A 226 11.99 -15.89 3.03
CA ILE A 226 12.23 -14.44 3.13
C ILE A 226 12.89 -13.92 1.86
N GLY A 227 13.96 -14.58 1.38
CA GLY A 227 14.67 -14.19 0.16
C GLY A 227 13.76 -14.19 -1.08
N GLN A 228 12.85 -15.16 -1.18
CA GLN A 228 11.87 -15.23 -2.26
C GLN A 228 10.81 -14.11 -2.13
N ALA A 229 10.28 -13.89 -0.92
CA ALA A 229 9.33 -12.81 -0.66
C ALA A 229 9.93 -11.43 -0.95
N VAL A 230 11.21 -11.18 -0.63
CA VAL A 230 11.93 -9.95 -0.95
C VAL A 230 11.93 -9.71 -2.46
N ARG A 231 12.37 -10.69 -3.25
CA ARG A 231 12.42 -10.57 -4.72
C ARG A 231 11.03 -10.29 -5.34
N LEU A 232 9.98 -10.93 -4.80
CA LEU A 232 8.61 -10.78 -5.29
C LEU A 232 7.91 -9.53 -4.76
N SER A 233 8.42 -8.92 -3.70
CA SER A 233 7.81 -7.75 -3.06
C SER A 233 7.95 -6.46 -3.87
N ALA A 234 8.92 -6.39 -4.78
CA ALA A 234 9.25 -5.19 -5.55
C ALA A 234 9.49 -3.95 -4.64
N GLY A 235 10.22 -4.14 -3.53
CA GLY A 235 10.52 -3.10 -2.56
C GLY A 235 9.36 -2.72 -1.64
N SER A 236 8.31 -3.55 -1.55
CA SER A 236 7.17 -3.35 -0.65
C SER A 236 7.18 -4.33 0.52
N PRO A 237 7.55 -3.89 1.75
CA PRO A 237 7.52 -4.75 2.93
C PRO A 237 6.14 -5.35 3.23
N GLY A 238 5.07 -4.56 3.08
CA GLY A 238 3.70 -5.05 3.31
C GLY A 238 3.30 -6.16 2.33
N ARG A 239 3.77 -6.08 1.06
CA ARG A 239 3.60 -7.16 0.10
C ARG A 239 4.44 -8.38 0.47
N GLY A 240 5.69 -8.18 0.91
CA GLY A 240 6.56 -9.26 1.39
C GLY A 240 5.94 -10.03 2.56
N ILE A 241 5.37 -9.33 3.55
CA ILE A 241 4.64 -9.94 4.67
C ILE A 241 3.45 -10.76 4.15
N ALA A 242 2.64 -10.18 3.27
CA ALA A 242 1.49 -10.87 2.70
C ALA A 242 1.88 -12.13 1.89
N LEU A 243 3.02 -12.09 1.18
CA LEU A 243 3.56 -13.25 0.46
C LEU A 243 3.98 -14.37 1.42
N LEU A 244 4.60 -14.04 2.56
CA LEU A 244 4.97 -15.02 3.59
C LEU A 244 3.73 -15.63 4.24
N ASP A 245 2.77 -14.79 4.66
CA ASP A 245 1.57 -15.23 5.39
C ASP A 245 0.60 -16.02 4.51
N GLY A 246 0.47 -15.63 3.24
CA GLY A 246 -0.48 -16.20 2.30
C GLY A 246 0.07 -17.32 1.41
N GLY A 247 1.34 -17.72 1.57
CA GLY A 247 1.95 -18.71 0.68
C GLY A 247 2.07 -18.24 -0.77
N GLY A 248 2.13 -16.94 -0.99
CA GLY A 248 2.12 -16.33 -2.33
C GLY A 248 3.31 -16.70 -3.21
N SER A 249 4.44 -17.10 -2.62
CA SER A 249 5.60 -17.64 -3.35
C SER A 249 5.24 -18.92 -4.09
N GLY A 250 4.53 -19.85 -3.46
CA GLY A 250 4.08 -21.09 -4.11
C GLY A 250 3.12 -20.84 -5.29
N ILE A 251 2.35 -19.74 -5.27
CA ILE A 251 1.50 -19.35 -6.40
C ILE A 251 2.34 -18.92 -7.60
N VAL A 252 3.42 -18.19 -7.37
CA VAL A 252 4.31 -17.75 -8.46
C VAL A 252 5.09 -18.92 -9.05
N ASP A 253 5.53 -19.87 -8.23
CA ASP A 253 6.20 -21.08 -8.69
C ASP A 253 5.23 -21.97 -9.50
N ALA A 254 4.00 -22.15 -9.02
CA ALA A 254 2.97 -22.88 -9.76
C ALA A 254 2.63 -22.20 -11.11
N LEU A 255 2.65 -20.87 -11.19
CA LEU A 255 2.50 -20.16 -12.46
C LEU A 255 3.66 -20.48 -13.41
N ALA A 256 4.90 -20.51 -12.92
CA ALA A 256 6.05 -20.87 -13.73
C ALA A 256 5.91 -22.28 -14.32
N GLU A 257 5.44 -23.26 -13.55
CA GLU A 257 5.18 -24.63 -14.02
C GLU A 257 4.09 -24.68 -15.10
N VAL A 258 3.04 -23.86 -14.98
CA VAL A 258 1.98 -23.78 -16.02
C VAL A 258 2.51 -23.19 -17.31
N LEU A 259 3.41 -22.20 -17.23
CA LEU A 259 4.01 -21.56 -18.39
C LEU A 259 5.09 -22.44 -19.07
N GLU A 260 5.69 -23.39 -18.35
CA GLU A 260 6.62 -24.40 -18.91
C GLU A 260 5.91 -25.54 -19.64
N GLY A 261 4.60 -25.67 -19.46
CA GLY A 261 3.82 -26.83 -19.90
C GLY A 261 4.04 -27.25 -21.36
N ARG A 262 4.32 -28.53 -21.58
CA ARG A 262 4.50 -29.14 -22.89
C ARG A 262 3.19 -29.16 -23.71
N ARG A 263 3.30 -29.17 -25.03
CA ARG A 263 2.14 -29.26 -25.93
C ARG A 263 1.25 -30.46 -25.53
N GLY A 264 -0.03 -30.17 -25.26
CA GLY A 264 -1.07 -31.15 -24.90
C GLY A 264 -1.51 -31.16 -23.44
N GLU A 265 -0.68 -30.73 -22.49
CA GLU A 265 -1.04 -30.69 -21.06
C GLU A 265 -1.46 -29.31 -20.56
N GLY A 266 -1.22 -28.26 -21.36
CA GLY A 266 -1.34 -26.87 -20.94
C GLY A 266 -2.74 -26.47 -20.49
N GLY A 267 -3.78 -27.00 -21.14
CA GLY A 267 -5.17 -26.66 -20.77
C GLY A 267 -5.56 -27.14 -19.39
N LEU A 268 -5.24 -28.39 -19.05
CA LEU A 268 -5.54 -28.97 -17.73
C LEU A 268 -4.76 -28.29 -16.61
N LYS A 269 -3.47 -27.97 -16.86
CA LYS A 269 -2.63 -27.26 -15.87
C LYS A 269 -3.13 -25.83 -15.66
N ALA A 270 -3.53 -25.14 -16.73
CA ALA A 270 -4.09 -23.79 -16.64
C ALA A 270 -5.40 -23.76 -15.86
N GLU A 271 -6.29 -24.72 -16.08
CA GLU A 271 -7.56 -24.86 -15.36
C GLU A 271 -7.33 -25.19 -13.88
N ALA A 272 -6.46 -26.15 -13.57
CA ALA A 272 -6.13 -26.52 -12.20
C ALA A 272 -5.50 -25.33 -11.43
N PHE A 273 -4.57 -24.61 -12.03
CA PHE A 273 -3.99 -23.41 -11.46
C PHE A 273 -5.03 -22.32 -11.23
N ALA A 274 -5.84 -22.00 -12.23
CA ALA A 274 -6.89 -20.98 -12.12
C ALA A 274 -7.91 -21.33 -11.02
N ALA A 275 -8.31 -22.59 -10.92
CA ALA A 275 -9.22 -23.07 -9.86
C ALA A 275 -8.58 -23.01 -8.46
N LEU A 276 -7.25 -23.19 -8.36
CA LEU A 276 -6.51 -23.07 -7.11
C LEU A 276 -6.52 -21.61 -6.62
N VAL A 277 -6.10 -20.67 -7.47
CA VAL A 277 -5.89 -19.27 -7.08
C VAL A 277 -7.20 -18.49 -6.97
N ALA A 278 -8.24 -18.87 -7.70
CA ALA A 278 -9.53 -18.17 -7.66
C ALA A 278 -10.30 -18.37 -6.34
N LYS A 279 -9.90 -19.33 -5.50
CA LYS A 279 -10.51 -19.57 -4.19
C LYS A 279 -10.22 -18.45 -3.19
N ASP A 280 -9.06 -17.79 -3.33
CA ASP A 280 -8.62 -16.73 -2.47
C ASP A 280 -8.34 -15.46 -3.28
N PRO A 281 -8.99 -14.32 -2.98
CA PRO A 281 -8.75 -13.06 -3.66
C PRO A 281 -7.30 -12.59 -3.61
N PHE A 282 -6.55 -12.91 -2.55
CA PHE A 282 -5.13 -12.60 -2.43
C PHE A 282 -4.30 -13.43 -3.42
N HIS A 283 -4.52 -14.74 -3.49
CA HIS A 283 -3.84 -15.61 -4.45
C HIS A 283 -4.14 -15.20 -5.90
N TYR A 284 -5.40 -14.85 -6.19
CA TYR A 284 -5.79 -14.34 -7.50
C TYR A 284 -5.04 -13.05 -7.87
N ALA A 285 -4.91 -12.12 -6.91
CA ALA A 285 -4.16 -10.88 -7.12
C ALA A 285 -2.67 -11.15 -7.38
N ILE A 286 -2.02 -12.01 -6.59
CA ILE A 286 -0.61 -12.40 -6.77
C ILE A 286 -0.39 -13.06 -8.12
N ALA A 287 -1.23 -14.02 -8.50
CA ALA A 287 -1.16 -14.66 -9.80
C ALA A 287 -1.30 -13.66 -10.95
N GLY A 288 -2.22 -12.72 -10.82
CA GLY A 288 -2.45 -11.66 -11.79
C GLY A 288 -1.27 -10.70 -11.94
N GLU A 289 -0.69 -10.29 -10.83
CA GLU A 289 0.49 -9.43 -10.84
C GLU A 289 1.71 -10.15 -11.44
N ALA A 290 1.96 -11.41 -11.08
CA ALA A 290 3.04 -12.20 -11.64
C ALA A 290 2.84 -12.43 -13.16
N LEU A 291 1.60 -12.69 -13.57
CA LEU A 291 1.25 -12.91 -14.98
C LEU A 291 1.42 -11.63 -15.81
N THR A 292 0.99 -10.49 -15.30
CA THR A 292 1.16 -9.20 -15.97
C THR A 292 2.63 -8.77 -16.02
N ALA A 293 3.41 -9.03 -14.96
CA ALA A 293 4.85 -8.80 -14.93
C ALA A 293 5.56 -9.68 -15.98
N TRP A 294 5.17 -10.95 -16.08
CA TRP A 294 5.71 -11.87 -17.08
C TRP A 294 5.40 -11.41 -18.52
N LEU A 295 4.16 -11.01 -18.80
CA LEU A 295 3.76 -10.47 -20.12
C LEU A 295 4.52 -9.19 -20.46
N ALA A 296 4.71 -8.29 -19.48
CA ALA A 296 5.53 -7.10 -19.65
C ALA A 296 6.99 -7.43 -19.94
N GLY A 297 7.54 -8.48 -19.30
CA GLY A 297 8.88 -9.00 -19.56
C GLY A 297 9.01 -9.57 -20.97
N ALA A 298 8.03 -10.37 -21.41
CA ALA A 298 7.98 -10.96 -22.75
C ALA A 298 7.83 -9.93 -23.89
N ALA A 299 7.23 -8.76 -23.58
CA ALA A 299 7.09 -7.66 -24.53
C ALA A 299 8.36 -6.77 -24.64
N ARG A 300 9.41 -7.02 -23.85
CA ARG A 300 10.66 -6.24 -23.83
C ARG A 300 11.77 -6.97 -24.59
N PRO A 301 12.84 -6.28 -25.02
CA PRO A 301 14.03 -6.93 -25.55
C PRO A 301 14.59 -7.97 -24.55
N ALA A 302 15.10 -9.09 -25.06
CA ALA A 302 15.58 -10.20 -24.23
C ALA A 302 16.76 -9.83 -23.30
N ASP A 303 17.52 -8.80 -23.64
CA ASP A 303 18.63 -8.24 -22.88
C ASP A 303 18.23 -7.14 -21.90
N ALA A 304 16.95 -6.76 -21.89
CA ALA A 304 16.45 -5.74 -20.96
C ALA A 304 16.56 -6.20 -19.50
N ALA A 305 16.66 -5.22 -18.59
CA ALA A 305 16.63 -5.49 -17.15
C ALA A 305 15.36 -6.28 -16.76
N PRO A 306 15.45 -7.23 -15.81
CA PRO A 306 14.29 -7.99 -15.35
C PRO A 306 13.16 -7.07 -14.87
N VAL A 307 11.92 -7.52 -15.05
CA VAL A 307 10.77 -6.84 -14.47
C VAL A 307 10.68 -7.25 -12.98
N ALA A 308 10.47 -6.28 -12.11
CA ALA A 308 10.32 -6.54 -10.68
C ALA A 308 9.12 -7.47 -10.40
N GLY A 309 9.22 -8.28 -9.35
CA GLY A 309 8.14 -9.18 -8.94
C GLY A 309 8.09 -10.51 -9.68
N MET A 310 9.16 -10.91 -10.37
CA MET A 310 9.29 -12.22 -11.03
C MET A 310 10.37 -13.08 -10.38
N THR A 311 10.16 -14.41 -10.37
CA THR A 311 11.21 -15.39 -10.08
C THR A 311 12.22 -15.46 -11.23
N GLU A 312 13.37 -16.10 -10.98
CA GLU A 312 14.36 -16.34 -12.01
C GLU A 312 13.80 -17.19 -13.17
N ALA A 313 13.03 -18.22 -12.83
CA ALA A 313 12.35 -19.08 -13.81
C ALA A 313 11.41 -18.27 -14.72
N LEU A 314 10.52 -17.46 -14.15
CA LEU A 314 9.63 -16.59 -14.93
C LEU A 314 10.40 -15.59 -15.79
N THR A 315 11.50 -15.03 -15.27
CA THR A 315 12.34 -14.10 -16.03
C THR A 315 12.98 -14.77 -17.24
N LEU A 316 13.50 -15.98 -17.06
CA LEU A 316 14.11 -16.74 -18.17
C LEU A 316 13.08 -17.11 -19.22
N GLN A 317 11.89 -17.55 -18.81
CA GLN A 317 10.77 -17.86 -19.72
C GLN A 317 10.31 -16.62 -20.50
N ALA A 318 10.18 -15.46 -19.85
CA ALA A 318 9.79 -14.22 -20.52
C ALA A 318 10.83 -13.79 -21.57
N ARG A 319 12.15 -13.91 -21.25
CA ARG A 319 13.23 -13.65 -22.22
C ARG A 319 13.17 -14.60 -23.43
N HIS A 320 12.84 -15.87 -23.21
CA HIS A 320 12.65 -16.81 -24.30
C HIS A 320 11.45 -16.42 -25.18
N ALA A 321 10.33 -16.07 -24.55
CA ALA A 321 9.12 -15.63 -25.23
C ALA A 321 9.33 -14.32 -26.04
N ALA A 322 10.22 -13.44 -25.60
CA ALA A 322 10.54 -12.18 -26.26
C ALA A 322 11.07 -12.36 -27.71
N ARG A 323 11.53 -13.56 -28.09
CA ARG A 323 11.97 -13.88 -29.44
C ARG A 323 10.87 -13.72 -30.50
N LEU A 324 9.59 -13.82 -30.14
CA LEU A 324 8.45 -13.55 -31.01
C LEU A 324 8.25 -12.09 -31.38
N GLY A 325 9.01 -11.18 -30.74
CA GLY A 325 8.84 -9.75 -30.86
C GLY A 325 7.77 -9.19 -29.90
N PRO A 326 7.75 -7.86 -29.69
CA PRO A 326 6.97 -7.24 -28.61
C PRO A 326 5.45 -7.20 -28.86
N LYS A 327 5.02 -7.07 -30.13
CA LYS A 327 3.62 -6.76 -30.46
C LYS A 327 2.61 -7.78 -29.92
N PRO A 328 2.73 -9.11 -30.15
CA PRO A 328 1.75 -10.07 -29.66
C PRO A 328 1.65 -10.11 -28.13
N TRP A 329 2.78 -9.88 -27.44
CA TRP A 329 2.80 -9.85 -25.97
C TRP A 329 2.20 -8.57 -25.41
N LEU A 330 2.40 -7.41 -26.06
CA LEU A 330 1.79 -6.15 -25.67
C LEU A 330 0.27 -6.19 -25.83
N ASP A 331 -0.22 -6.73 -26.95
CA ASP A 331 -1.66 -6.88 -27.18
C ASP A 331 -2.29 -7.80 -26.13
N LEU A 332 -1.60 -8.89 -25.76
CA LEU A 332 -2.07 -9.80 -24.72
C LEU A 332 -1.97 -9.21 -23.31
N TYR A 333 -0.93 -8.41 -23.03
CA TYR A 333 -0.82 -7.66 -21.79
C TYR A 333 -2.01 -6.71 -21.57
N GLN A 334 -2.37 -5.93 -22.60
CA GLN A 334 -3.51 -5.02 -22.52
C GLN A 334 -4.83 -5.78 -22.32
N HIS A 335 -5.00 -6.90 -23.03
CA HIS A 335 -6.15 -7.78 -22.85
C HIS A 335 -6.23 -8.33 -21.42
N ALA A 336 -5.13 -8.87 -20.89
CA ALA A 336 -5.05 -9.42 -19.54
C ALA A 336 -5.35 -8.37 -18.48
N ALA A 337 -4.67 -7.23 -18.53
CA ALA A 337 -4.84 -6.12 -17.58
C ALA A 337 -6.31 -5.67 -17.52
N THR A 338 -6.92 -5.43 -18.70
CA THR A 338 -8.33 -4.99 -18.78
C THR A 338 -9.30 -6.05 -18.23
N ARG A 339 -9.07 -7.34 -18.54
CA ARG A 339 -9.95 -8.43 -18.07
C ARG A 339 -9.87 -8.63 -16.57
N MET A 340 -8.66 -8.59 -16.02
CA MET A 340 -8.42 -8.78 -14.59
C MET A 340 -8.96 -7.60 -13.75
N GLU A 341 -8.79 -6.36 -14.21
CA GLU A 341 -9.38 -5.19 -13.57
C GLU A 341 -10.92 -5.28 -13.52
N ARG A 342 -11.52 -5.73 -14.61
CA ARG A 342 -12.98 -5.89 -14.71
C ARG A 342 -13.53 -7.06 -13.90
N THR A 343 -12.72 -8.03 -13.50
CA THR A 343 -13.19 -9.22 -12.77
C THR A 343 -13.97 -8.83 -11.51
N SER A 344 -13.46 -7.87 -10.76
CA SER A 344 -14.14 -7.35 -9.55
C SER A 344 -15.30 -6.39 -9.86
N ALA A 345 -15.18 -5.61 -10.95
CA ALA A 345 -16.14 -4.54 -11.27
C ALA A 345 -17.45 -5.06 -11.89
N VAL A 346 -17.39 -6.14 -12.69
CA VAL A 346 -18.56 -6.67 -13.42
C VAL A 346 -18.83 -8.16 -13.13
N ASN A 347 -18.31 -8.69 -12.02
CA ASN A 347 -18.57 -10.07 -11.55
C ASN A 347 -18.21 -11.15 -12.59
N LEU A 348 -17.08 -11.01 -13.31
CA LEU A 348 -16.59 -12.08 -14.17
C LEU A 348 -16.11 -13.26 -13.32
N ASP A 349 -16.24 -14.47 -13.85
CA ASP A 349 -15.64 -15.65 -13.23
C ASP A 349 -14.10 -15.57 -13.28
N PRO A 350 -13.42 -15.47 -12.13
CA PRO A 350 -11.96 -15.35 -12.08
C PRO A 350 -11.24 -16.57 -12.66
N VAL A 351 -11.82 -17.76 -12.57
CA VAL A 351 -11.26 -18.99 -13.17
C VAL A 351 -11.22 -18.85 -14.70
N GLN A 352 -12.35 -18.47 -15.30
CA GLN A 352 -12.44 -18.33 -16.76
C GLN A 352 -11.51 -17.22 -17.28
N VAL A 353 -11.36 -16.13 -16.55
CA VAL A 353 -10.45 -15.04 -16.94
C VAL A 353 -9.01 -15.52 -16.97
N LEU A 354 -8.54 -16.22 -15.94
CA LEU A 354 -7.17 -16.75 -15.91
C LEU A 354 -6.94 -17.82 -16.96
N VAL A 355 -7.87 -18.74 -17.14
CA VAL A 355 -7.78 -19.81 -18.17
C VAL A 355 -7.68 -19.19 -19.57
N ASP A 356 -8.53 -18.21 -19.93
CA ASP A 356 -8.46 -17.52 -21.23
C ASP A 356 -7.07 -16.91 -21.46
N ILE A 357 -6.52 -16.20 -20.48
CA ILE A 357 -5.22 -15.56 -20.60
C ILE A 357 -4.11 -16.60 -20.74
N LEU A 358 -4.09 -17.64 -19.90
CA LEU A 358 -3.07 -18.68 -19.93
C LEU A 358 -3.09 -19.48 -21.24
N LEU A 359 -4.26 -19.83 -21.76
CA LEU A 359 -4.38 -20.51 -23.04
C LEU A 359 -3.88 -19.66 -24.21
N ARG A 360 -4.12 -18.35 -24.18
CA ARG A 360 -3.57 -17.42 -25.21
C ARG A 360 -2.06 -17.33 -25.14
N ILE A 361 -1.47 -17.30 -23.94
CA ILE A 361 -0.02 -17.36 -23.76
C ILE A 361 0.54 -18.64 -24.37
N GLN A 362 -0.04 -19.77 -24.02
CA GLN A 362 0.40 -21.07 -24.52
C GLN A 362 0.28 -21.18 -26.06
N ALA A 363 -0.78 -20.62 -26.64
CA ALA A 363 -0.95 -20.55 -28.07
C ALA A 363 0.13 -19.69 -28.77
N LEU A 364 0.60 -18.62 -28.12
CA LEU A 364 1.72 -17.82 -28.62
C LEU A 364 3.05 -18.54 -28.44
N LEU A 365 3.31 -19.14 -27.29
CA LEU A 365 4.54 -19.91 -27.02
C LEU A 365 4.69 -21.11 -27.95
N ALA A 366 3.59 -21.69 -28.40
CA ALA A 366 3.62 -22.77 -29.39
C ALA A 366 4.10 -22.33 -30.79
N ARG A 367 4.17 -21.01 -31.04
CA ARG A 367 4.65 -20.40 -32.30
C ARG A 367 6.08 -19.86 -32.18
N ALA A 368 6.62 -19.79 -30.95
CA ALA A 368 7.99 -19.36 -30.67
C ALA A 368 8.98 -20.51 -30.85
#